data_993d6f8c2f5952af937448180f16ac1f
#
_entry.id   993d6f8c2f5952af937448180f16ac1f
#
_cell.length_a   1.000
_cell.length_b   1.000
_cell.length_c   1.000
_cell.angle_alpha   90.00
_cell.angle_beta   90.00
_cell.angle_gamma   90.00
#
_symmetry.space_group_name_H-M   'P 1'
#
loop_
_entity.id
_entity.type
_entity.pdbx_description
1 polymer ?
#
loop_
_entity_poly.entity_id
_entity_poly.type
_entity_poly.pdbx_seq_one_letter_code
_entity_poly.pdbx_strand_id
1 'polypeptide(L)'
;MLALASSVLALGGCSGLTGSHAHRVAQWAVSSGVVANDQLVAADVRYVAVGISRRELVATHTACDGLASDAASAYGELPSPDTSLTSSLARAYLGYSRAAQDCSDAHSFASGAFARYDAAAAAAGRALGAARGRLAALGVR
;
A
#
# COMPACT_ATOMS: atom_id res chain seq x y z
N MET A 1 5.85 -47.96 -54.37
CA MET A 1 4.98 -46.83 -53.98
C MET A 1 5.15 -46.63 -52.49
N LEU A 2 5.99 -45.66 -52.09
CA LEU A 2 6.23 -45.29 -50.71
C LEU A 2 5.30 -44.10 -50.34
N ALA A 3 4.46 -44.29 -49.34
CA ALA A 3 3.63 -43.26 -48.79
C ALA A 3 4.39 -42.56 -47.66
N LEU A 4 4.72 -41.28 -47.84
CA LEU A 4 5.34 -40.43 -46.83
C LEU A 4 4.21 -39.90 -45.93
N ALA A 5 4.22 -40.31 -44.67
CA ALA A 5 3.34 -39.77 -43.64
C ALA A 5 3.97 -38.47 -43.08
N SER A 6 3.39 -37.33 -43.37
CA SER A 6 3.78 -36.04 -42.81
C SER A 6 3.22 -35.90 -41.39
N SER A 7 4.08 -35.99 -40.38
CA SER A 7 3.73 -35.68 -39.00
C SER A 7 3.69 -34.17 -38.79
N VAL A 8 2.50 -33.64 -38.57
CA VAL A 8 2.28 -32.24 -38.15
C VAL A 8 2.59 -32.14 -36.66
N LEU A 9 3.72 -31.53 -36.32
CA LEU A 9 4.04 -31.12 -34.95
C LEU A 9 3.14 -29.92 -34.59
N ALA A 10 2.12 -30.21 -33.81
CA ALA A 10 1.37 -29.16 -33.15
C ALA A 10 2.28 -28.48 -32.11
N LEU A 11 2.74 -27.28 -32.44
CA LEU A 11 3.38 -26.37 -31.49
C LEU A 11 2.36 -26.00 -30.43
N GLY A 12 2.46 -26.64 -29.26
CA GLY A 12 1.69 -26.30 -28.08
C GLY A 12 1.96 -24.84 -27.71
N GLY A 13 0.95 -24.00 -27.94
CA GLY A 13 0.97 -22.60 -27.57
C GLY A 13 1.27 -22.45 -26.08
N CYS A 14 2.20 -21.60 -25.76
CA CYS A 14 2.46 -21.12 -24.40
C CYS A 14 1.17 -20.55 -23.81
N SER A 15 0.45 -21.34 -23.02
CA SER A 15 -0.66 -20.87 -22.19
C SER A 15 -0.09 -20.11 -21.00
N GLY A 16 0.66 -19.04 -21.29
CA GLY A 16 1.17 -18.13 -20.30
C GLY A 16 0.06 -17.17 -19.87
N LEU A 17 -0.30 -17.22 -18.59
CA LEU A 17 -0.93 -16.11 -17.85
C LEU A 17 -2.39 -15.76 -18.20
N THR A 18 -3.26 -16.73 -18.31
CA THR A 18 -4.71 -16.52 -18.44
C THR A 18 -5.47 -16.57 -17.11
N GLY A 19 -4.87 -16.06 -16.02
CA GLY A 19 -5.63 -15.77 -14.81
C GLY A 19 -6.52 -14.55 -15.04
N SER A 20 -7.77 -14.55 -14.51
CA SER A 20 -8.62 -13.36 -14.54
C SER A 20 -7.88 -12.17 -13.91
N HIS A 21 -8.31 -10.94 -14.25
CA HIS A 21 -7.72 -9.73 -13.66
C HIS A 21 -7.70 -9.81 -12.12
N ALA A 22 -8.81 -10.24 -11.52
CA ALA A 22 -8.92 -10.44 -10.07
C ALA A 22 -7.89 -11.46 -9.54
N HIS A 23 -7.64 -12.55 -10.26
CA HIS A 23 -6.64 -13.55 -9.86
C HIS A 23 -5.22 -12.96 -9.83
N ARG A 24 -4.84 -12.17 -10.84
CA ARG A 24 -3.53 -11.49 -10.85
C ARG A 24 -3.38 -10.51 -9.71
N VAL A 25 -4.44 -9.74 -9.39
CA VAL A 25 -4.43 -8.84 -8.23
C VAL A 25 -4.33 -9.62 -6.93
N ALA A 26 -5.03 -10.73 -6.78
CA ALA A 26 -4.94 -11.57 -5.59
C ALA A 26 -3.53 -12.15 -5.40
N GLN A 27 -2.90 -12.65 -6.46
CA GLN A 27 -1.51 -13.12 -6.40
C GLN A 27 -0.54 -12.00 -6.01
N TRP A 28 -0.67 -10.81 -6.62
CA TRP A 28 0.12 -9.66 -6.27
C TRP A 28 -0.09 -9.26 -4.80
N ALA A 29 -1.32 -9.23 -4.32
CA ALA A 29 -1.63 -8.86 -2.94
C ALA A 29 -0.96 -9.78 -1.91
N VAL A 30 -0.85 -11.08 -2.24
CA VAL A 30 -0.12 -12.04 -1.40
C VAL A 30 1.39 -11.80 -1.49
N SER A 31 1.95 -11.66 -2.69
CA SER A 31 3.40 -11.53 -2.89
C SER A 31 3.96 -10.20 -2.38
N SER A 32 3.21 -9.11 -2.49
CA SER A 32 3.59 -7.78 -2.00
C SER A 32 3.35 -7.59 -0.50
N GLY A 33 2.58 -8.48 0.13
CA GLY A 33 2.21 -8.32 1.54
C GLY A 33 1.35 -7.09 1.81
N VAL A 34 0.62 -6.56 0.82
CA VAL A 34 -0.12 -5.29 0.93
C VAL A 34 -1.04 -5.23 2.15
N VAL A 35 -1.67 -6.34 2.53
CA VAL A 35 -2.55 -6.40 3.71
C VAL A 35 -1.76 -6.22 5.00
N ALA A 36 -0.58 -6.85 5.10
CA ALA A 36 0.31 -6.71 6.25
C ALA A 36 0.88 -5.28 6.33
N ASN A 37 1.32 -4.72 5.22
CA ASN A 37 1.81 -3.33 5.14
C ASN A 37 0.73 -2.33 5.57
N ASP A 38 -0.52 -2.53 5.14
CA ASP A 38 -1.65 -1.70 5.56
C ASP A 38 -1.90 -1.77 7.07
N GLN A 39 -1.68 -2.95 7.68
CA GLN A 39 -1.82 -3.13 9.14
C GLN A 39 -0.70 -2.42 9.90
N LEU A 40 0.54 -2.46 9.41
CA LEU A 40 1.68 -1.75 10.01
C LEU A 40 1.45 -0.24 9.96
N VAL A 41 1.15 0.32 8.80
CA VAL A 41 0.83 1.75 8.65
C VAL A 41 -0.33 2.16 9.58
N ALA A 42 -1.37 1.35 9.68
CA ALA A 42 -2.50 1.63 10.58
C ALA A 42 -2.11 1.55 12.07
N ALA A 43 -1.16 0.68 12.43
CA ALA A 43 -0.63 0.61 13.79
C ALA A 43 0.18 1.87 14.13
N ASP A 44 1.05 2.32 13.23
CA ASP A 44 1.87 3.52 13.43
C ASP A 44 1.01 4.78 13.56
N VAL A 45 -0.02 4.95 12.73
CA VAL A 45 -0.99 6.05 12.89
C VAL A 45 -1.63 6.05 14.28
N ARG A 46 -1.95 4.87 14.83
CA ARG A 46 -2.47 4.77 16.21
C ARG A 46 -1.42 5.13 17.26
N TYR A 47 -0.16 4.70 17.07
CA TYR A 47 0.93 5.06 17.99
C TYR A 47 1.20 6.56 17.99
N VAL A 48 1.19 7.21 16.82
CA VAL A 48 1.28 8.68 16.74
C VAL A 48 0.14 9.34 17.52
N ALA A 49 -1.10 8.90 17.30
CA ALA A 49 -2.26 9.44 18.02
C ALA A 49 -2.15 9.26 19.55
N VAL A 50 -1.64 8.13 20.02
CA VAL A 50 -1.38 7.88 21.45
C VAL A 50 -0.31 8.83 21.98
N GLY A 51 0.81 9.00 21.27
CA GLY A 51 1.89 9.91 21.66
C GLY A 51 1.40 11.37 21.76
N ILE A 52 0.62 11.82 20.78
CA ILE A 52 0.00 13.16 20.79
C ILE A 52 -0.94 13.32 21.99
N SER A 53 -1.81 12.34 22.23
CA SER A 53 -2.80 12.41 23.34
C SER A 53 -2.14 12.46 24.70
N ARG A 54 -1.00 11.78 24.87
CA ARG A 54 -0.20 11.78 26.09
C ARG A 54 0.77 12.95 26.19
N ARG A 55 0.91 13.75 25.13
CA ARG A 55 1.88 14.83 25.03
C ARG A 55 3.33 14.35 25.23
N GLU A 56 3.65 13.18 24.69
CA GLU A 56 4.96 12.54 24.75
C GLU A 56 5.71 12.78 23.42
N LEU A 57 6.41 13.90 23.29
CA LEU A 57 6.99 14.34 22.02
C LEU A 57 7.97 13.31 21.43
N VAL A 58 8.86 12.74 22.25
CA VAL A 58 9.85 11.75 21.81
C VAL A 58 9.17 10.47 21.30
N ALA A 59 8.19 9.96 22.04
CA ALA A 59 7.43 8.78 21.62
C ALA A 59 6.63 9.04 20.34
N THR A 60 6.10 10.26 20.20
CA THR A 60 5.39 10.68 18.99
C THR A 60 6.35 10.69 17.77
N HIS A 61 7.53 11.27 17.90
CA HIS A 61 8.53 11.28 16.81
C HIS A 61 8.95 9.86 16.42
N THR A 62 9.22 8.99 17.40
CA THR A 62 9.55 7.58 17.12
C THR A 62 8.44 6.89 16.32
N ALA A 63 7.18 7.15 16.66
CA ALA A 63 6.05 6.60 15.91
C ALA A 63 5.94 7.20 14.49
N CYS A 64 6.28 8.48 14.32
CA CYS A 64 6.31 9.12 13.00
C CYS A 64 7.42 8.58 12.10
N ASP A 65 8.59 8.29 12.68
CA ASP A 65 9.68 7.63 11.96
C ASP A 65 9.29 6.22 11.51
N GLY A 66 8.58 5.47 12.35
CA GLY A 66 7.96 4.18 12.00
C GLY A 66 7.01 4.32 10.82
N LEU A 67 6.06 5.26 10.92
CA LEU A 67 5.09 5.54 9.87
C LEU A 67 5.76 5.91 8.52
N ALA A 68 6.83 6.72 8.57
CA ALA A 68 7.59 7.08 7.36
C ALA A 68 8.23 5.85 6.72
N SER A 69 8.85 4.99 7.53
CA SER A 69 9.52 3.76 7.09
C SER A 69 8.53 2.76 6.47
N ASP A 70 7.43 2.50 7.17
CA ASP A 70 6.45 1.50 6.73
C ASP A 70 5.66 1.97 5.51
N ALA A 71 5.33 3.27 5.44
CA ALA A 71 4.71 3.85 4.25
C ALA A 71 5.65 3.81 3.03
N ALA A 72 6.95 4.07 3.21
CA ALA A 72 7.94 3.98 2.14
C ALA A 72 8.12 2.53 1.64
N SER A 73 8.19 1.57 2.57
CA SER A 73 8.28 0.14 2.25
C SER A 73 7.05 -0.33 1.47
N ALA A 74 5.85 0.04 1.94
CA ALA A 74 4.60 -0.29 1.25
C ALA A 74 4.49 0.35 -0.14
N TYR A 75 5.00 1.57 -0.31
CA TYR A 75 5.06 2.23 -1.62
C TYR A 75 5.99 1.49 -2.59
N GLY A 76 7.09 0.92 -2.09
CA GLY A 76 8.06 0.15 -2.88
C GLY A 76 7.47 -1.12 -3.52
N GLU A 77 6.35 -1.63 -3.02
CA GLU A 77 5.67 -2.81 -3.57
C GLU A 77 4.76 -2.50 -4.79
N LEU A 78 4.64 -1.23 -5.15
CA LEU A 78 3.87 -0.81 -6.33
C LEU A 78 4.70 -0.94 -7.62
N PRO A 79 4.06 -1.14 -8.79
CA PRO A 79 2.62 -1.09 -9.02
C PRO A 79 1.89 -2.43 -8.81
N SER A 80 0.60 -2.36 -8.55
CA SER A 80 -0.31 -3.50 -8.63
C SER A 80 -0.74 -3.76 -10.08
N PRO A 81 -1.27 -4.94 -10.43
CA PRO A 81 -1.86 -5.21 -11.75
C PRO A 81 -3.14 -4.40 -12.06
N ASP A 82 -3.67 -3.66 -11.08
CA ASP A 82 -4.85 -2.78 -11.22
C ASP A 82 -4.41 -1.32 -11.06
N THR A 83 -4.55 -0.52 -12.11
CA THR A 83 -4.09 0.88 -12.14
C THR A 83 -4.85 1.76 -11.15
N SER A 84 -6.14 1.51 -10.93
CA SER A 84 -6.96 2.25 -9.97
C SER A 84 -6.51 1.96 -8.53
N LEU A 85 -6.22 0.68 -8.23
CA LEU A 85 -5.66 0.26 -6.95
C LEU A 85 -4.28 0.89 -6.73
N THR A 86 -3.38 0.81 -7.74
CA THR A 86 -2.06 1.45 -7.69
C THR A 86 -2.16 2.94 -7.38
N SER A 87 -3.04 3.67 -8.07
CA SER A 87 -3.22 5.11 -7.85
C SER A 87 -3.73 5.44 -6.45
N SER A 88 -4.60 4.60 -5.89
CA SER A 88 -5.15 4.80 -4.54
C SER A 88 -4.11 4.49 -3.47
N LEU A 89 -3.37 3.39 -3.60
CA LEU A 89 -2.29 3.02 -2.69
C LEU A 89 -1.13 4.02 -2.73
N ALA A 90 -0.72 4.46 -3.92
CA ALA A 90 0.33 5.47 -4.07
C ALA A 90 -0.03 6.77 -3.35
N ARG A 91 -1.28 7.27 -3.52
CA ARG A 91 -1.75 8.45 -2.80
C ARG A 91 -1.78 8.25 -1.29
N ALA A 92 -2.16 7.05 -0.83
CA ALA A 92 -2.18 6.73 0.58
C ALA A 92 -0.77 6.74 1.17
N TYR A 93 0.14 5.97 0.63
CA TYR A 93 1.49 5.82 1.18
C TYR A 93 2.32 7.10 1.08
N LEU A 94 2.27 7.82 -0.06
CA LEU A 94 2.90 9.13 -0.17
C LEU A 94 2.28 10.17 0.78
N GLY A 95 0.96 10.07 1.00
CA GLY A 95 0.26 10.92 1.96
C GLY A 95 0.71 10.65 3.40
N TYR A 96 0.86 9.39 3.80
CA TYR A 96 1.38 9.02 5.12
C TYR A 96 2.85 9.40 5.30
N SER A 97 3.70 9.25 4.27
CA SER A 97 5.08 9.72 4.33
C SER A 97 5.16 11.23 4.56
N ARG A 98 4.30 12.01 3.89
CA ARG A 98 4.20 13.46 4.11
C ARG A 98 3.70 13.80 5.52
N ALA A 99 2.66 13.09 5.98
CA ALA A 99 2.16 13.26 7.35
C ALA A 99 3.27 12.99 8.38
N ALA A 100 4.02 11.90 8.20
CA ALA A 100 5.14 11.56 9.07
C ALA A 100 6.20 12.65 9.12
N GLN A 101 6.54 13.26 7.98
CA GLN A 101 7.45 14.42 7.93
C GLN A 101 6.90 15.61 8.73
N ASP A 102 5.64 16.00 8.51
CA ASP A 102 5.01 17.09 9.27
C ASP A 102 5.06 16.82 10.78
N CYS A 103 4.88 15.56 11.19
CA CYS A 103 4.96 15.15 12.58
C CYS A 103 6.39 15.26 13.13
N SER A 104 7.40 14.77 12.40
CA SER A 104 8.81 14.82 12.82
C SER A 104 9.34 16.27 12.89
N ASP A 105 8.78 17.19 12.10
CA ASP A 105 9.10 18.62 12.14
C ASP A 105 8.49 19.36 13.34
N ALA A 106 7.66 18.70 14.14
CA ALA A 106 7.00 19.32 15.29
C ALA A 106 7.95 19.47 16.46
N HIS A 107 8.35 20.68 16.80
CA HIS A 107 9.21 20.96 17.97
C HIS A 107 8.43 21.09 19.28
N SER A 108 7.12 21.18 19.22
CA SER A 108 6.23 21.24 20.39
C SER A 108 4.78 20.93 19.99
N PHE A 109 3.94 20.55 20.95
CA PHE A 109 2.51 20.31 20.73
C PHE A 109 1.70 21.58 20.41
N ALA A 110 2.29 22.75 20.57
CA ALA A 110 1.69 24.03 20.17
C ALA A 110 1.99 24.41 18.71
N SER A 111 2.87 23.65 18.04
CA SER A 111 3.22 23.90 16.64
C SER A 111 2.07 23.49 15.72
N GLY A 112 1.89 24.23 14.60
CA GLY A 112 0.92 23.85 13.55
C GLY A 112 1.28 22.55 12.79
N ALA A 113 2.41 21.92 13.09
CA ALA A 113 2.88 20.72 12.45
C ALA A 113 1.93 19.53 12.69
N PHE A 114 1.43 19.36 13.91
CA PHE A 114 0.46 18.29 14.21
C PHE A 114 -0.89 18.52 13.51
N ALA A 115 -1.32 19.74 13.29
CA ALA A 115 -2.52 20.02 12.51
C ALA A 115 -2.32 19.64 11.02
N ARG A 116 -1.11 19.86 10.46
CA ARG A 116 -0.77 19.42 9.10
C ARG A 116 -0.69 17.89 9.03
N TYR A 117 -0.07 17.26 10.02
CA TYR A 117 -0.07 15.80 10.17
C TYR A 117 -1.49 15.24 10.10
N ASP A 118 -2.39 15.73 10.94
CA ASP A 118 -3.79 15.26 11.01
C ASP A 118 -4.49 15.39 9.66
N ALA A 119 -4.33 16.53 8.98
CA ALA A 119 -4.93 16.77 7.68
C ALA A 119 -4.38 15.82 6.60
N ALA A 120 -3.05 15.61 6.56
CA ALA A 120 -2.39 14.72 5.62
C ALA A 120 -2.73 13.25 5.89
N ALA A 121 -2.70 12.82 7.17
CA ALA A 121 -3.04 11.47 7.58
C ALA A 121 -4.52 11.14 7.28
N ALA A 122 -5.43 12.08 7.51
CA ALA A 122 -6.85 11.90 7.16
C ALA A 122 -7.06 11.76 5.64
N ALA A 123 -6.34 12.53 4.82
CA ALA A 123 -6.40 12.40 3.36
C ALA A 123 -5.83 11.06 2.88
N ALA A 124 -4.70 10.63 3.44
CA ALA A 124 -4.09 9.33 3.18
C ALA A 124 -5.02 8.17 3.58
N GLY A 125 -5.67 8.28 4.75
CA GLY A 125 -6.64 7.28 5.24
C GLY A 125 -7.84 7.12 4.30
N ARG A 126 -8.35 8.20 3.72
CA ARG A 126 -9.42 8.11 2.70
C ARG A 126 -8.94 7.38 1.44
N ALA A 127 -7.73 7.66 0.97
CA ALA A 127 -7.15 6.98 -0.19
C ALA A 127 -6.93 5.49 0.09
N LEU A 128 -6.46 5.13 1.28
CA LEU A 128 -6.30 3.74 1.72
C LEU A 128 -7.66 3.02 1.82
N GLY A 129 -8.69 3.69 2.32
CA GLY A 129 -10.06 3.18 2.33
C GLY A 129 -10.58 2.85 0.94
N ALA A 130 -10.32 3.73 -0.05
CA ALA A 130 -10.68 3.48 -1.45
C ALA A 130 -9.92 2.27 -2.02
N ALA A 131 -8.63 2.11 -1.70
CA ALA A 131 -7.83 0.97 -2.11
C ALA A 131 -8.37 -0.35 -1.52
N ARG A 132 -8.70 -0.37 -0.23
CA ARG A 132 -9.31 -1.53 0.44
C ARG A 132 -10.67 -1.89 -0.17
N GLY A 133 -11.50 -0.91 -0.48
CA GLY A 133 -12.75 -1.12 -1.19
C GLY A 133 -12.53 -1.76 -2.57
N ARG A 134 -11.49 -1.34 -3.29
CA ARG A 134 -11.12 -1.93 -4.58
C ARG A 134 -10.62 -3.37 -4.43
N LEU A 135 -9.76 -3.65 -3.45
CA LEU A 135 -9.31 -5.02 -3.13
C LEU A 135 -10.49 -5.94 -2.81
N ALA A 136 -11.40 -5.48 -1.96
CA ALA A 136 -12.61 -6.25 -1.61
C ALA A 136 -13.50 -6.53 -2.83
N ALA A 137 -13.68 -5.55 -3.73
CA ALA A 137 -14.43 -5.72 -4.98
C ALA A 137 -13.76 -6.74 -5.93
N LEU A 138 -12.45 -6.94 -5.82
CA LEU A 138 -11.67 -7.93 -6.57
C LEU A 138 -11.56 -9.28 -5.84
N GLY A 139 -12.23 -9.44 -4.69
CA GLY A 139 -12.26 -10.68 -3.91
C GLY A 139 -11.03 -10.91 -3.03
N VAL A 140 -10.16 -9.92 -2.84
CA VAL A 140 -9.01 -9.96 -1.94
C VAL A 140 -9.46 -9.53 -0.54
N ARG A 141 -9.21 -10.38 0.47
CA ARG A 141 -9.61 -10.16 1.89
C ARG A 141 -8.42 -10.33 2.81
#